data_296687cafc9c33b01ade194f82d2bc83
#
_entry.id   296687cafc9c33b01ade194f82d2bc83
#
_cell.length_a   1.000
_cell.length_b   1.000
_cell.length_c   1.000
_cell.angle_alpha   90.00
_cell.angle_beta   90.00
_cell.angle_gamma   90.00
#
_symmetry.space_group_name_H-M   'P 1'
#
loop_
_entity.id
_entity.type
_entity.pdbx_description
1 polymer ?
#
loop_
_entity_poly.entity_id
_entity_poly.type
_entity_poly.pdbx_seq_one_letter_code
_entity_poly.pdbx_strand_id
1 'polypeptide(L)'
;MAVTVRFVGSGDSFGSGGRFQTCIVVEGPQSRFAIDFGTSSLIALAQQGLNHNSLDAILLTHLHGDHCGGVPFLLMDAMLSAKRNRPLTIAGPRDLRRRMGEI
;
A
#
# COMPACT_ATOMS: atom_id res chain seq x y z
N MET A 1 13.79 -14.17 15.73
CA MET A 1 12.85 -13.15 15.28
C MET A 1 12.37 -13.48 13.88
N ALA A 2 11.06 -13.54 13.69
CA ALA A 2 10.49 -13.92 12.42
C ALA A 2 10.14 -12.68 11.60
N VAL A 3 10.45 -12.75 10.30
CA VAL A 3 9.98 -11.77 9.33
C VAL A 3 9.04 -12.51 8.39
N THR A 4 7.84 -11.96 8.22
CA THR A 4 6.83 -12.55 7.34
C THR A 4 6.65 -11.66 6.12
N VAL A 5 6.61 -12.28 4.94
CA VAL A 5 6.32 -11.59 3.69
C VAL A 5 4.98 -12.12 3.19
N ARG A 6 4.02 -11.22 2.98
CA ARG A 6 2.68 -11.57 2.53
C ARG A 6 2.39 -10.90 1.20
N PHE A 7 2.07 -11.70 0.19
CA PHE A 7 1.69 -11.19 -1.12
C PHE A 7 0.20 -10.89 -1.12
N VAL A 8 -0.14 -9.66 -0.79
CA VAL A 8 -1.53 -9.19 -0.77
C VAL A 8 -2.06 -9.05 -2.19
N GLY A 9 -1.23 -8.56 -3.09
CA GLY A 9 -1.52 -8.48 -4.51
C GLY A 9 -0.24 -8.71 -5.30
N SER A 10 -0.32 -9.54 -6.34
CA SER A 10 0.83 -9.88 -7.19
C SER A 10 0.49 -9.76 -8.68
N GLY A 11 -0.60 -9.09 -9.03
CA GLY A 11 -1.07 -8.97 -10.39
C GLY A 11 -0.50 -7.79 -11.14
N ASP A 12 -0.84 -7.73 -12.43
CA ASP A 12 -0.43 -6.65 -13.31
C ASP A 12 -1.46 -5.50 -13.31
N SER A 13 -1.25 -4.52 -14.18
CA SER A 13 -2.13 -3.34 -14.30
C SER A 13 -3.55 -3.69 -14.74
N PHE A 14 -3.73 -4.83 -15.35
CA PHE A 14 -4.98 -5.18 -16.02
C PHE A 14 -5.80 -6.22 -15.29
N GLY A 15 -5.34 -6.64 -14.12
CA GLY A 15 -6.04 -7.65 -13.33
C GLY A 15 -6.02 -9.04 -13.95
N SER A 16 -4.99 -9.37 -14.71
CA SER A 16 -4.87 -10.66 -15.37
C SER A 16 -5.01 -11.80 -14.38
N GLY A 17 -5.86 -12.78 -14.70
CA GLY A 17 -6.14 -13.90 -13.83
C GLY A 17 -6.94 -13.55 -12.59
N GLY A 18 -7.55 -12.37 -12.55
CA GLY A 18 -8.31 -11.92 -11.38
C GLY A 18 -7.47 -11.49 -10.19
N ARG A 19 -6.18 -11.26 -10.40
CA ARG A 19 -5.26 -10.92 -9.31
C ARG A 19 -5.31 -9.43 -9.01
N PHE A 20 -5.20 -9.11 -7.73
CA PHE A 20 -5.05 -7.73 -7.30
C PHE A 20 -3.68 -7.20 -7.67
N GLN A 21 -3.59 -5.88 -7.84
CA GLN A 21 -2.36 -5.20 -8.22
C GLN A 21 -1.32 -5.28 -7.10
N THR A 22 -0.07 -4.98 -7.42
CA THR A 22 1.07 -5.21 -6.54
C THR A 22 0.92 -4.55 -5.18
N CYS A 23 0.99 -5.35 -4.16
CA CYS A 23 1.04 -4.92 -2.76
C CYS A 23 1.65 -6.06 -1.96
N ILE A 24 2.85 -5.86 -1.44
CA ILE A 24 3.57 -6.88 -0.68
C ILE A 24 3.78 -6.33 0.72
N VAL A 25 3.25 -7.02 1.73
CA VAL A 25 3.36 -6.58 3.12
C VAL A 25 4.47 -7.37 3.80
N VAL A 26 5.40 -6.63 4.40
CA VAL A 26 6.50 -7.21 5.17
C VAL A 26 6.27 -6.90 6.64
N GLU A 27 6.25 -7.93 7.46
CA GLU A 27 6.03 -7.80 8.91
C GLU A 27 7.27 -8.26 9.65
N GLY A 28 7.85 -7.37 10.44
CA GLY A 28 8.92 -7.68 11.37
C GLY A 28 8.43 -7.56 12.80
N PRO A 29 9.31 -7.81 13.78
CA PRO A 29 8.91 -7.74 15.19
C PRO A 29 8.50 -6.36 15.65
N GLN A 30 8.97 -5.29 14.99
CA GLN A 30 8.71 -3.92 15.44
C GLN A 30 8.06 -3.05 14.38
N SER A 31 7.90 -3.55 13.16
CA SER A 31 7.36 -2.73 12.07
C SER A 31 6.66 -3.57 11.04
N ARG A 32 5.74 -2.92 10.32
CA ARG A 32 5.03 -3.51 9.18
C ARG A 32 4.98 -2.48 8.09
N PHE A 33 5.39 -2.84 6.89
CA PHE A 33 5.34 -1.92 5.76
C PHE A 33 4.88 -2.63 4.49
N ALA A 34 4.36 -1.84 3.55
CA ALA A 34 3.96 -2.36 2.24
C ALA A 34 4.96 -1.92 1.18
N ILE A 35 5.26 -2.83 0.26
CA ILE A 35 6.01 -2.52 -0.95
C ILE A 35 4.97 -2.44 -2.06
N ASP A 36 4.83 -1.25 -2.62
CA ASP A 36 3.82 -0.89 -3.60
C ASP A 36 2.39 -0.96 -3.06
N PHE A 37 1.52 -0.17 -3.63
CA PHE A 37 0.13 -0.08 -3.20
C PHE A 37 -0.73 0.33 -4.40
N GLY A 38 -1.04 -0.66 -5.23
CA GLY A 38 -1.84 -0.44 -6.44
C GLY A 38 -3.30 -0.10 -6.13
N THR A 39 -4.07 0.19 -7.16
CA THR A 39 -5.44 0.70 -6.99
C THR A 39 -6.38 -0.26 -6.27
N SER A 40 -6.11 -1.56 -6.32
CA SER A 40 -6.93 -2.58 -5.67
C SER A 40 -6.42 -2.96 -4.27
N SER A 41 -5.35 -2.34 -3.79
CA SER A 41 -4.67 -2.78 -2.58
C SER A 41 -5.49 -2.61 -1.32
N LEU A 42 -6.27 -1.53 -1.21
CA LEU A 42 -7.12 -1.32 -0.04
C LEU A 42 -8.15 -2.44 0.09
N ILE A 43 -8.76 -2.82 -1.02
CA ILE A 43 -9.74 -3.93 -1.05
C ILE A 43 -9.06 -5.25 -0.70
N ALA A 44 -7.89 -5.50 -1.28
CA ALA A 44 -7.16 -6.75 -1.05
C ALA A 44 -6.75 -6.91 0.41
N LEU A 45 -6.28 -5.82 1.05
CA LEU A 45 -5.97 -5.84 2.48
C LEU A 45 -7.21 -6.19 3.30
N ALA A 46 -8.33 -5.55 3.01
CA ALA A 46 -9.56 -5.80 3.75
C ALA A 46 -10.02 -7.25 3.63
N GLN A 47 -9.91 -7.83 2.44
CA GLN A 47 -10.28 -9.23 2.21
C GLN A 47 -9.41 -10.20 2.99
N GLN A 48 -8.16 -9.83 3.27
CA GLN A 48 -7.25 -10.67 4.05
C GLN A 48 -7.29 -10.36 5.54
N GLY A 49 -8.21 -9.50 5.97
CA GLY A 49 -8.35 -9.15 7.37
C GLY A 49 -7.22 -8.26 7.89
N LEU A 50 -6.49 -7.59 7.01
CA LEU A 50 -5.41 -6.69 7.39
C LEU A 50 -5.92 -5.25 7.48
N ASN A 51 -5.59 -4.58 8.57
CA ASN A 51 -5.94 -3.18 8.75
C ASN A 51 -4.79 -2.30 8.26
N HIS A 52 -5.06 -1.39 7.32
CA HIS A 52 -4.01 -0.51 6.79
C HIS A 52 -3.43 0.41 7.88
N ASN A 53 -4.16 0.66 8.96
CA ASN A 53 -3.61 1.43 10.09
C ASN A 53 -2.46 0.71 10.80
N SER A 54 -2.29 -0.59 10.57
CA SER A 54 -1.16 -1.33 11.11
C SER A 54 0.13 -1.09 10.32
N LEU A 55 0.04 -0.48 9.14
CA LEU A 55 1.21 -0.17 8.33
C LEU A 55 1.95 1.06 8.87
N ASP A 56 3.26 0.94 8.98
CA ASP A 56 4.13 2.05 9.39
C ASP A 56 4.62 2.84 8.19
N ALA A 57 4.76 2.18 7.05
CA ALA A 57 5.31 2.80 5.85
C ALA A 57 4.79 2.12 4.58
N ILE A 58 4.84 2.85 3.48
CA ILE A 58 4.63 2.34 2.13
C ILE A 58 5.86 2.72 1.32
N LEU A 59 6.50 1.73 0.70
CA LEU A 59 7.67 1.92 -0.14
C LEU A 59 7.26 1.69 -1.59
N LEU A 60 7.35 2.73 -2.41
CA LEU A 60 6.92 2.66 -3.81
C LEU A 60 8.14 2.43 -4.72
N THR A 61 8.10 1.37 -5.52
CA THR A 61 9.19 1.04 -6.44
C THR A 61 9.22 1.99 -7.62
N HIS A 62 8.05 2.37 -8.12
CA HIS A 62 7.90 3.37 -9.18
C HIS A 62 6.48 3.92 -9.16
N LEU A 63 6.21 4.92 -9.99
CA LEU A 63 4.99 5.72 -9.86
C LEU A 63 3.93 5.43 -10.92
N HIS A 64 3.92 4.21 -11.48
CA HIS A 64 2.82 3.75 -12.31
C HIS A 64 1.59 3.47 -11.43
N GLY A 65 0.40 3.66 -11.99
CA GLY A 65 -0.84 3.55 -11.23
C GLY A 65 -1.07 2.19 -10.57
N ASP A 66 -0.62 1.11 -11.20
CA ASP A 66 -0.76 -0.23 -10.61
C ASP A 66 0.18 -0.48 -9.44
N HIS A 67 1.09 0.46 -9.14
CA HIS A 67 1.99 0.39 -8.00
C HIS A 67 1.76 1.47 -6.96
N CYS A 68 1.19 2.63 -7.35
CA CYS A 68 0.99 3.74 -6.42
C CYS A 68 -0.46 4.25 -6.36
N GLY A 69 -1.32 3.81 -7.27
CA GLY A 69 -2.67 4.40 -7.43
C GLY A 69 -3.61 4.16 -6.26
N GLY A 70 -3.31 3.23 -5.37
CA GLY A 70 -4.11 2.99 -4.17
C GLY A 70 -3.80 3.92 -3.01
N VAL A 71 -2.68 4.64 -3.06
CA VAL A 71 -2.27 5.51 -1.95
C VAL A 71 -3.30 6.60 -1.65
N PRO A 72 -3.86 7.32 -2.63
CA PRO A 72 -4.89 8.31 -2.34
C PRO A 72 -6.10 7.73 -1.61
N PHE A 73 -6.54 6.55 -1.99
CA PHE A 73 -7.68 5.90 -1.33
C PHE A 73 -7.36 5.51 0.10
N LEU A 74 -6.14 5.04 0.36
CA LEU A 74 -5.69 4.74 1.71
C LEU A 74 -5.67 6.02 2.56
N LEU A 75 -5.15 7.12 2.01
CA LEU A 75 -5.09 8.38 2.74
C LEU A 75 -6.48 8.89 3.06
N MET A 76 -7.43 8.81 2.14
CA MET A 76 -8.81 9.19 2.39
C MET A 76 -9.43 8.35 3.49
N ASP A 77 -9.26 7.04 3.44
CA ASP A 77 -9.81 6.15 4.45
C ASP A 77 -9.17 6.40 5.82
N ALA A 78 -7.87 6.64 5.84
CA ALA A 78 -7.16 6.94 7.08
C ALA A 78 -7.67 8.21 7.75
N MET A 79 -8.06 9.21 6.97
CA MET A 79 -8.56 10.48 7.49
C MET A 79 -10.04 10.41 7.87
N LEU A 80 -10.88 9.80 7.04
CA LEU A 80 -12.32 9.91 7.15
C LEU A 80 -12.97 8.74 7.90
N SER A 81 -12.47 7.53 7.72
CA SER A 81 -13.08 6.33 8.30
C SER A 81 -12.27 5.78 9.46
N ALA A 82 -11.02 5.45 9.21
CA ALA A 82 -10.16 4.84 10.23
C ALA A 82 -9.63 5.84 11.25
N LYS A 83 -9.61 7.13 10.91
CA LYS A 83 -9.17 8.22 11.80
C LYS A 83 -7.78 7.94 12.37
N ARG A 84 -6.85 7.66 11.49
CA ARG A 84 -5.49 7.36 11.88
C ARG A 84 -4.84 8.54 12.61
N ASN A 85 -4.20 8.27 13.73
CA ASN A 85 -3.60 9.30 14.58
C ASN A 85 -2.09 9.17 14.72
N ARG A 86 -1.43 8.36 13.88
CA ARG A 86 0.02 8.23 13.88
C ARG A 86 0.56 8.42 12.47
N PRO A 87 1.85 8.81 12.33
CA PRO A 87 2.42 9.06 11.01
C PRO A 87 2.43 7.82 10.12
N LEU A 88 2.29 8.06 8.83
CA LEU A 88 2.52 7.06 7.80
C LEU A 88 3.65 7.59 6.91
N THR A 89 4.73 6.85 6.82
CA THR A 89 5.85 7.21 5.96
C THR A 89 5.61 6.67 4.56
N ILE A 90 5.73 7.52 3.55
CA ILE A 90 5.66 7.10 2.16
C ILE A 90 6.99 7.45 1.52
N ALA A 91 7.72 6.44 1.06
CA ALA A 91 9.02 6.60 0.42
C ALA A 91 8.95 6.06 -1.01
N GLY A 92 9.71 6.67 -1.90
CA GLY A 92 9.70 6.24 -3.29
C GLY A 92 10.67 7.03 -4.15
N PRO A 93 10.48 7.01 -5.48
CA PRO A 93 11.37 7.69 -6.41
C PRO A 93 11.39 9.21 -6.20
N ARG A 94 12.36 9.86 -6.88
CA ARG A 94 12.61 11.29 -6.73
C ARG A 94 11.38 12.16 -6.93
N ASP A 95 10.48 11.80 -7.84
CA ASP A 95 9.31 12.60 -8.17
C ASP A 95 8.09 12.33 -7.28
N LEU A 96 8.26 11.54 -6.23
CA LEU A 96 7.14 11.09 -5.40
C LEU A 96 6.26 12.23 -4.90
N ARG A 97 6.86 13.26 -4.32
CA ARG A 97 6.09 14.36 -3.72
C ARG A 97 5.23 15.08 -4.77
N ARG A 98 5.83 15.39 -5.92
CA ARG A 98 5.11 16.05 -7.01
C ARG A 98 3.99 15.17 -7.53
N ARG A 99 4.28 13.89 -7.75
CA ARG A 99 3.32 12.94 -8.31
C ARG A 99 2.14 12.71 -7.38
N MET A 100 2.38 12.63 -6.08
CA MET A 100 1.30 12.47 -5.11
C MET A 100 0.37 13.68 -5.10
N GLY A 101 0.89 14.87 -5.36
CA GLY A 101 0.07 16.07 -5.47
C GLY A 101 -0.79 16.12 -6.72
N GLU A 102 -0.45 15.35 -7.77
CA GLU A 102 -1.21 15.27 -9.02
C GLU A 102 -2.31 14.22 -8.99
N ILE A 103 -2.25 13.30 -8.10
CA ILE A 103 -3.21 12.24 -7.96
C ILE A 103 -4.32 12.71 -7.00
#